data_99bbf1073e03248b423d97a4115b669e
#
_entry.id   99bbf1073e03248b423d97a4115b669e
#
_cell.length_a   1.000
_cell.length_b   1.000
_cell.length_c   1.000
_cell.angle_alpha   90.00
_cell.angle_beta   90.00
_cell.angle_gamma   90.00
#
_symmetry.space_group_name_H-M   'P 1'
#
loop_
_entity.id
_entity.type
_entity.pdbx_description
1 polymer ?
#
loop_
_entity_poly.entity_id
_entity_poly.type
_entity_poly.pdbx_seq_one_letter_code
_entity_poly.pdbx_strand_id
1 'polypeptide(L)'
;IFATGFAQRTIVGKLAPEFPNVKFVLVNVKPDADFPNVQSAMFREEEGSFLAGIAAASVSKTAKVGFVGGMDQPLIRRFGCGYAQGAKYFNAKIDVIANMVGTTPAAFRDPTRGGELAISQFDRGVDVIFAAAGNTGTGVLQAAKDKGRFAIGVDSNQNHLHPGTMLTSMVKHVDTALYEAFKM
;
A
#
# COMPACT_ATOMS: atom_id res chain seq x y z
N ILE A 1 6.20 -19.26 -13.90
CA ILE A 1 5.58 -17.99 -14.31
C ILE A 1 5.28 -17.19 -13.04
N PHE A 2 5.70 -15.92 -13.00
CA PHE A 2 5.39 -14.99 -11.91
C PHE A 2 4.28 -14.04 -12.37
N ALA A 3 3.23 -13.94 -11.55
CA ALA A 3 2.08 -13.08 -11.80
C ALA A 3 1.86 -12.16 -10.58
N THR A 4 2.03 -10.85 -10.78
CA THR A 4 2.01 -9.87 -9.70
C THR A 4 0.70 -9.11 -9.68
N GLY A 5 0.10 -9.06 -8.49
CA GLY A 5 -1.10 -8.29 -8.22
C GLY A 5 -2.41 -9.04 -8.42
N PHE A 6 -3.45 -8.51 -7.78
CA PHE A 6 -4.78 -9.14 -7.71
C PHE A 6 -5.46 -9.36 -9.07
N ALA A 7 -5.15 -8.53 -10.07
CA ALA A 7 -5.72 -8.65 -11.41
C ALA A 7 -5.35 -9.98 -12.12
N GLN A 8 -4.26 -10.63 -11.69
CA GLN A 8 -3.79 -11.89 -12.27
C GLN A 8 -4.51 -13.13 -11.70
N ARG A 9 -5.25 -12.97 -10.61
CA ARG A 9 -5.93 -14.06 -9.90
C ARG A 9 -6.78 -14.94 -10.83
N THR A 10 -7.68 -14.30 -11.57
CA THR A 10 -8.62 -15.01 -12.45
C THR A 10 -7.92 -15.66 -13.63
N ILE A 11 -6.90 -15.00 -14.19
CA ILE A 11 -6.14 -15.51 -15.33
C ILE A 11 -5.34 -16.75 -14.91
N VAL A 12 -4.61 -16.68 -13.81
CA VAL A 12 -3.84 -17.83 -13.29
C VAL A 12 -4.78 -18.96 -12.89
N GLY A 13 -5.92 -18.67 -12.28
CA GLY A 13 -6.91 -19.69 -11.92
C GLY A 13 -7.49 -20.45 -13.12
N LYS A 14 -7.55 -19.81 -14.30
CA LYS A 14 -7.95 -20.46 -15.55
C LYS A 14 -6.81 -21.27 -16.17
N LEU A 15 -5.59 -20.70 -16.21
CA LEU A 15 -4.46 -21.31 -16.89
C LEU A 15 -3.80 -22.44 -16.09
N ALA A 16 -3.84 -22.41 -14.77
CA ALA A 16 -3.17 -23.41 -13.94
C ALA A 16 -3.64 -24.85 -14.24
N PRO A 17 -4.93 -25.17 -14.34
CA PRO A 17 -5.38 -26.52 -14.71
C PRO A 17 -5.10 -26.88 -16.16
N GLU A 18 -5.03 -25.91 -17.09
CA GLU A 18 -4.71 -26.15 -18.50
C GLU A 18 -3.22 -26.50 -18.70
N PHE A 19 -2.35 -25.99 -17.80
CA PHE A 19 -0.89 -26.17 -17.88
C PHE A 19 -0.34 -26.80 -16.58
N PRO A 20 -0.65 -28.06 -16.28
CA PRO A 20 -0.32 -28.69 -14.99
C PRO A 20 1.18 -28.82 -14.72
N ASN A 21 2.01 -28.84 -15.78
CA ASN A 21 3.46 -28.91 -15.69
C ASN A 21 4.14 -27.53 -15.55
N VAL A 22 3.37 -26.44 -15.64
CA VAL A 22 3.87 -25.08 -15.46
C VAL A 22 3.63 -24.63 -14.02
N LYS A 23 4.68 -24.19 -13.33
CA LYS A 23 4.58 -23.61 -11.99
C LYS A 23 4.27 -22.13 -12.08
N PHE A 24 3.27 -21.70 -11.31
CA PHE A 24 2.85 -20.30 -11.18
C PHE A 24 3.12 -19.79 -9.78
N VAL A 25 3.57 -18.55 -9.68
CA VAL A 25 3.68 -17.82 -8.40
C VAL A 25 2.80 -16.58 -8.50
N LEU A 26 1.79 -16.51 -7.64
CA LEU A 26 0.93 -15.34 -7.47
C LEU A 26 1.44 -14.46 -6.32
N VAL A 27 1.66 -13.19 -6.58
CA VAL A 27 2.11 -12.23 -5.57
C VAL A 27 0.94 -11.36 -5.13
N ASN A 28 0.75 -11.22 -3.81
CA ASN A 28 -0.28 -10.42 -3.14
C ASN A 28 -1.71 -10.98 -3.19
N VAL A 29 -1.92 -12.15 -3.74
CA VAL A 29 -3.26 -12.73 -3.87
C VAL A 29 -3.21 -14.25 -3.86
N LYS A 30 -4.29 -14.88 -3.39
CA LYS A 30 -4.52 -16.32 -3.53
C LYS A 30 -5.48 -16.58 -4.69
N PRO A 31 -5.35 -17.70 -5.41
CA PRO A 31 -6.35 -18.11 -6.39
C PRO A 31 -7.69 -18.41 -5.70
N ASP A 32 -8.77 -18.53 -6.48
CA ASP A 32 -10.11 -18.86 -5.97
C ASP A 32 -10.25 -20.33 -5.54
N ALA A 33 -9.38 -21.19 -6.06
CA ALA A 33 -9.29 -22.61 -5.72
C ALA A 33 -7.82 -22.99 -5.54
N ASP A 34 -7.55 -24.08 -4.83
CA ASP A 34 -6.21 -24.62 -4.68
C ASP A 34 -5.79 -25.40 -5.92
N PHE A 35 -4.63 -25.05 -6.46
CA PHE A 35 -4.00 -25.71 -7.58
C PHE A 35 -2.61 -26.19 -7.18
N PRO A 36 -2.23 -27.46 -7.47
CA PRO A 36 -0.95 -28.03 -7.04
C PRO A 36 0.27 -27.33 -7.66
N ASN A 37 0.08 -26.64 -8.77
CA ASN A 37 1.10 -25.91 -9.50
C ASN A 37 1.05 -24.38 -9.28
N VAL A 38 0.27 -23.88 -8.29
CA VAL A 38 0.19 -22.45 -7.94
C VAL A 38 0.64 -22.22 -6.52
N GLN A 39 1.67 -21.41 -6.34
CA GLN A 39 2.11 -20.89 -5.06
C GLN A 39 1.69 -19.44 -4.89
N SER A 40 1.25 -19.04 -3.70
CA SER A 40 0.90 -17.65 -3.38
C SER A 40 1.91 -17.05 -2.42
N ALA A 41 2.55 -15.94 -2.82
CA ALA A 41 3.37 -15.12 -1.96
C ALA A 41 2.51 -14.00 -1.34
N MET A 42 2.19 -14.14 -0.06
CA MET A 42 1.39 -13.19 0.71
C MET A 42 2.29 -12.43 1.69
N PHE A 43 1.91 -11.20 2.01
CA PHE A 43 2.65 -10.35 2.96
C PHE A 43 1.74 -9.95 4.12
N ARG A 44 2.37 -9.51 5.21
CA ARG A 44 1.69 -8.98 6.40
C ARG A 44 1.68 -7.45 6.33
N GLU A 45 0.92 -6.92 5.38
CA GLU A 45 0.85 -5.49 5.11
C GLU A 45 0.42 -4.69 6.35
N GLU A 46 -0.44 -5.29 7.18
CA GLU A 46 -0.92 -4.70 8.43
C GLU A 46 0.20 -4.45 9.43
N GLU A 47 1.21 -5.33 9.52
CA GLU A 47 2.31 -5.18 10.47
C GLU A 47 3.24 -4.03 10.08
N GLY A 48 3.67 -3.98 8.81
CA GLY A 48 4.50 -2.88 8.31
C GLY A 48 3.77 -1.54 8.37
N SER A 49 2.47 -1.55 8.07
CA SER A 49 1.62 -0.35 8.16
C SER A 49 1.40 0.10 9.62
N PHE A 50 1.35 -0.83 10.57
CA PHE A 50 1.28 -0.50 11.99
C PHE A 50 2.52 0.30 12.43
N LEU A 51 3.71 -0.13 12.03
CA LEU A 51 4.96 0.61 12.29
C LEU A 51 4.95 1.98 11.59
N ALA A 52 4.45 2.06 10.37
CA ALA A 52 4.27 3.33 9.65
C ALA A 52 3.31 4.27 10.40
N GLY A 53 2.24 3.74 11.00
CA GLY A 53 1.31 4.49 11.84
C GLY A 53 1.95 5.04 13.10
N ILE A 54 2.79 4.26 13.79
CA ILE A 54 3.58 4.73 14.94
C ILE A 54 4.51 5.87 14.51
N ALA A 55 5.24 5.68 13.40
CA ALA A 55 6.15 6.70 12.89
C ALA A 55 5.42 8.01 12.54
N ALA A 56 4.27 7.92 11.88
CA ALA A 56 3.44 9.09 11.58
C ALA A 56 2.97 9.82 12.85
N ALA A 57 2.44 9.08 13.81
CA ALA A 57 1.93 9.65 15.05
C ALA A 57 3.03 10.30 15.90
N SER A 58 4.26 9.75 15.89
CA SER A 58 5.39 10.24 16.66
C SER A 58 5.89 11.62 16.22
N VAL A 59 5.71 11.97 14.94
CA VAL A 59 6.15 13.26 14.37
C VAL A 59 5.01 14.24 14.12
N SER A 60 3.76 13.77 14.15
CA SER A 60 2.59 14.62 13.94
C SER A 60 2.49 15.68 15.04
N LYS A 61 2.35 16.95 14.63
CA LYS A 61 2.15 18.11 15.51
C LYS A 61 0.69 18.47 15.69
N THR A 62 -0.16 18.03 14.75
CA THR A 62 -1.59 18.33 14.77
C THR A 62 -2.42 17.22 15.41
N ALA A 63 -1.82 16.09 15.74
CA ALA A 63 -2.47 14.84 16.10
C ALA A 63 -3.51 14.38 15.06
N LYS A 64 -3.24 14.66 13.77
CA LYS A 64 -4.03 14.22 12.63
C LYS A 64 -3.14 13.63 11.56
N VAL A 65 -3.36 12.37 11.25
CA VAL A 65 -2.62 11.65 10.20
C VAL A 65 -3.55 11.15 9.12
N GLY A 66 -3.02 11.04 7.90
CA GLY A 66 -3.79 10.70 6.71
C GLY A 66 -3.43 9.36 6.11
N PHE A 67 -4.40 8.73 5.46
CA PHE A 67 -4.21 7.54 4.63
C PHE A 67 -4.92 7.72 3.30
N VAL A 68 -4.22 7.45 2.20
CA VAL A 68 -4.82 7.36 0.87
C VAL A 68 -4.56 5.95 0.34
N GLY A 69 -5.64 5.17 0.21
CA GLY A 69 -5.63 3.86 -0.42
C GLY A 69 -6.07 3.94 -1.87
N GLY A 70 -5.57 3.06 -2.73
CA GLY A 70 -6.00 2.98 -4.12
C GLY A 70 -7.43 2.44 -4.24
N MET A 71 -7.57 1.23 -4.74
CA MET A 71 -8.88 0.56 -4.84
C MET A 71 -9.37 0.07 -3.47
N ASP A 72 -10.64 0.31 -3.16
CA ASP A 72 -11.27 -0.23 -1.94
C ASP A 72 -11.44 -1.74 -2.04
N GLN A 73 -10.51 -2.46 -1.44
CA GLN A 73 -10.46 -3.92 -1.40
C GLN A 73 -9.76 -4.43 -0.13
N PRO A 74 -9.93 -5.71 0.26
CA PRO A 74 -9.38 -6.25 1.51
C PRO A 74 -7.88 -6.03 1.69
N LEU A 75 -7.07 -6.17 0.64
CA LEU A 75 -5.63 -5.93 0.67
C LEU A 75 -5.33 -4.49 1.11
N ILE A 76 -5.95 -3.49 0.48
CA ILE A 76 -5.70 -2.07 0.77
C ILE A 76 -6.26 -1.67 2.12
N ARG A 77 -7.38 -2.28 2.53
CA ARG A 77 -7.93 -2.09 3.88
C ARG A 77 -6.98 -2.59 4.97
N ARG A 78 -6.20 -3.66 4.74
CA ARG A 78 -5.17 -4.12 5.70
C ARG A 78 -4.10 -3.05 5.94
N PHE A 79 -3.61 -2.38 4.89
CA PHE A 79 -2.70 -1.23 5.04
C PHE A 79 -3.32 -0.14 5.91
N GLY A 80 -4.53 0.30 5.58
CA GLY A 80 -5.21 1.37 6.31
C GLY A 80 -5.52 1.02 7.76
N CYS A 81 -5.98 -0.22 8.02
CA CYS A 81 -6.27 -0.70 9.37
C CYS A 81 -5.00 -0.80 10.21
N GLY A 82 -3.91 -1.38 9.68
CA GLY A 82 -2.63 -1.45 10.37
C GLY A 82 -2.12 -0.07 10.73
N TYR A 83 -2.10 0.84 9.76
CA TYR A 83 -1.69 2.22 9.96
C TYR A 83 -2.50 2.94 11.05
N ALA A 84 -3.82 2.84 10.99
CA ALA A 84 -4.69 3.47 11.99
C ALA A 84 -4.48 2.91 13.39
N GLN A 85 -4.30 1.59 13.51
CA GLN A 85 -4.03 0.96 14.80
C GLN A 85 -2.65 1.36 15.35
N GLY A 86 -1.62 1.42 14.51
CA GLY A 86 -0.29 1.88 14.91
C GLY A 86 -0.28 3.33 15.37
N ALA A 87 -0.97 4.21 14.65
CA ALA A 87 -1.11 5.61 15.04
C ALA A 87 -1.83 5.75 16.41
N LYS A 88 -2.93 5.04 16.60
CA LYS A 88 -3.70 5.04 17.86
C LYS A 88 -2.98 4.35 19.01
N TYR A 89 -2.14 3.36 18.74
CA TYR A 89 -1.29 2.74 19.76
C TYR A 89 -0.31 3.76 20.35
N PHE A 90 0.29 4.59 19.50
CA PHE A 90 1.20 5.65 19.95
C PHE A 90 0.46 6.79 20.66
N ASN A 91 -0.67 7.23 20.09
CA ASN A 91 -1.50 8.30 20.65
C ASN A 91 -2.98 7.96 20.46
N ALA A 92 -3.64 7.51 21.53
CA ALA A 92 -5.05 7.09 21.49
C ALA A 92 -6.02 8.21 21.03
N LYS A 93 -5.61 9.48 21.11
CA LYS A 93 -6.42 10.64 20.71
C LYS A 93 -6.17 11.11 19.27
N ILE A 94 -5.25 10.45 18.54
CA ILE A 94 -4.92 10.85 17.18
C ILE A 94 -6.11 10.61 16.24
N ASP A 95 -6.40 11.59 15.40
CA ASP A 95 -7.40 11.46 14.33
C ASP A 95 -6.74 10.86 13.08
N VAL A 96 -7.38 9.83 12.50
CA VAL A 96 -6.91 9.17 11.30
C VAL A 96 -7.92 9.37 10.20
N ILE A 97 -7.57 10.18 9.21
CA ILE A 97 -8.41 10.48 8.05
C ILE A 97 -8.03 9.57 6.90
N ALA A 98 -8.92 8.67 6.52
CA ALA A 98 -8.68 7.69 5.47
C ALA A 98 -9.63 7.89 4.28
N ASN A 99 -9.08 7.85 3.07
CA ASN A 99 -9.85 7.88 1.82
C ASN A 99 -9.34 6.78 0.88
N MET A 100 -10.27 6.18 0.13
CA MET A 100 -9.95 5.35 -1.02
C MET A 100 -10.16 6.16 -2.30
N VAL A 101 -9.27 5.99 -3.27
CA VAL A 101 -9.33 6.70 -4.55
C VAL A 101 -10.54 6.25 -5.38
N GLY A 102 -10.85 4.95 -5.32
CA GLY A 102 -11.99 4.40 -6.05
C GLY A 102 -12.25 2.92 -5.76
N THR A 103 -13.13 2.34 -6.55
CA THR A 103 -13.57 0.94 -6.41
C THR A 103 -13.15 0.04 -7.59
N THR A 104 -12.41 0.59 -8.54
CA THR A 104 -11.90 -0.12 -9.72
C THR A 104 -10.37 -0.06 -9.79
N PRO A 105 -9.70 -0.91 -10.58
CA PRO A 105 -8.26 -0.88 -10.77
C PRO A 105 -7.69 0.45 -11.27
N ALA A 106 -8.50 1.30 -11.91
CA ALA A 106 -8.10 2.64 -12.33
C ALA A 106 -7.64 3.51 -11.14
N ALA A 107 -8.12 3.22 -9.93
CA ALA A 107 -7.72 3.89 -8.69
C ALA A 107 -6.22 3.80 -8.37
N PHE A 108 -5.48 2.91 -9.01
CA PHE A 108 -4.01 2.82 -8.87
C PHE A 108 -3.23 3.60 -9.94
N ARG A 109 -3.92 4.32 -10.85
CA ARG A 109 -3.31 4.98 -12.02
C ARG A 109 -3.76 6.42 -12.22
N ASP A 110 -4.17 7.08 -11.14
CA ASP A 110 -4.70 8.45 -11.15
C ASP A 110 -3.96 9.36 -10.14
N PRO A 111 -2.73 9.81 -10.46
CA PRO A 111 -1.97 10.72 -9.59
C PRO A 111 -2.71 12.03 -9.29
N THR A 112 -3.46 12.56 -10.24
CA THR A 112 -4.25 13.79 -10.05
C THR A 112 -5.25 13.61 -8.92
N ARG A 113 -6.03 12.54 -8.96
CA ARG A 113 -7.00 12.23 -7.90
C ARG A 113 -6.33 11.96 -6.55
N GLY A 114 -5.16 11.29 -6.58
CA GLY A 114 -4.33 11.10 -5.38
C GLY A 114 -3.94 12.42 -4.72
N GLY A 115 -3.46 13.36 -5.52
CA GLY A 115 -3.09 14.71 -5.08
C GLY A 115 -4.27 15.49 -4.50
N GLU A 116 -5.42 15.48 -5.17
CA GLU A 116 -6.66 16.14 -4.69
C GLU A 116 -7.08 15.63 -3.30
N LEU A 117 -7.07 14.31 -3.12
CA LEU A 117 -7.42 13.69 -1.83
C LEU A 117 -6.42 14.08 -0.73
N ALA A 118 -5.12 14.11 -1.05
CA ALA A 118 -4.09 14.54 -0.12
C ALA A 118 -4.26 16.00 0.28
N ILE A 119 -4.49 16.89 -0.67
CA ILE A 119 -4.76 18.32 -0.41
C ILE A 119 -5.97 18.48 0.51
N SER A 120 -7.08 17.77 0.21
CA SER A 120 -8.27 17.80 1.04
C SER A 120 -8.01 17.34 2.48
N GLN A 121 -7.15 16.33 2.67
CA GLN A 121 -6.75 15.88 4.01
C GLN A 121 -5.85 16.91 4.72
N PHE A 122 -4.89 17.52 4.01
CA PHE A 122 -4.03 18.56 4.56
C PHE A 122 -4.83 19.81 4.98
N ASP A 123 -5.82 20.21 4.20
CA ASP A 123 -6.71 21.34 4.53
C ASP A 123 -7.57 21.06 5.77
N ARG A 124 -7.78 19.78 6.13
CA ARG A 124 -8.41 19.32 7.37
C ARG A 124 -7.42 19.19 8.53
N GLY A 125 -6.15 19.53 8.32
CA GLY A 125 -5.12 19.58 9.35
C GLY A 125 -4.23 18.33 9.42
N VAL A 126 -4.31 17.39 8.49
CA VAL A 126 -3.34 16.29 8.39
C VAL A 126 -1.94 16.86 8.16
N ASP A 127 -0.93 16.33 8.83
CA ASP A 127 0.45 16.74 8.67
C ASP A 127 1.42 15.60 8.29
N VAL A 128 0.95 14.35 8.37
CA VAL A 128 1.66 13.17 7.86
C VAL A 128 0.66 12.28 7.11
N ILE A 129 0.98 11.87 5.89
CA ILE A 129 0.11 11.04 5.05
C ILE A 129 0.80 9.76 4.57
N PHE A 130 0.11 8.64 4.61
CA PHE A 130 0.57 7.35 4.07
C PHE A 130 -0.20 7.01 2.79
N ALA A 131 0.53 6.72 1.71
CA ALA A 131 -0.05 6.44 0.39
C ALA A 131 0.12 4.97 -0.01
N ALA A 132 -0.93 4.15 0.14
CA ALA A 132 -0.98 2.78 -0.36
C ALA A 132 -1.84 2.70 -1.65
N ALA A 133 -1.39 3.39 -2.72
CA ALA A 133 -2.20 3.67 -3.89
C ALA A 133 -1.48 3.44 -5.25
N GLY A 134 -0.40 2.67 -5.27
CA GLY A 134 0.37 2.43 -6.51
C GLY A 134 0.84 3.75 -7.13
N ASN A 135 0.72 3.89 -8.47
CA ASN A 135 1.14 5.12 -9.16
C ASN A 135 0.33 6.36 -8.74
N THR A 136 -0.91 6.19 -8.32
CA THR A 136 -1.72 7.29 -7.73
C THR A 136 -1.04 7.91 -6.51
N GLY A 137 -0.26 7.11 -5.77
CA GLY A 137 0.53 7.56 -4.63
C GLY A 137 1.53 8.67 -4.98
N THR A 138 2.07 8.71 -6.20
CA THR A 138 3.02 9.77 -6.61
C THR A 138 2.40 11.16 -6.51
N GLY A 139 1.12 11.31 -6.83
CA GLY A 139 0.39 12.56 -6.65
C GLY A 139 0.19 12.94 -5.17
N VAL A 140 -0.01 11.94 -4.30
CA VAL A 140 -0.08 12.15 -2.84
C VAL A 140 1.25 12.67 -2.31
N LEU A 141 2.37 12.03 -2.71
CA LEU A 141 3.72 12.42 -2.28
C LEU A 141 4.08 13.81 -2.79
N GLN A 142 3.72 14.15 -4.02
CA GLN A 142 3.93 15.49 -4.59
C GLN A 142 3.13 16.54 -3.81
N ALA A 143 1.85 16.29 -3.53
CA ALA A 143 1.01 17.20 -2.74
C ALA A 143 1.57 17.43 -1.32
N ALA A 144 2.13 16.39 -0.69
CA ALA A 144 2.78 16.52 0.61
C ALA A 144 4.00 17.45 0.53
N LYS A 145 4.84 17.30 -0.51
CA LYS A 145 5.97 18.20 -0.77
C LYS A 145 5.52 19.64 -0.94
N ASP A 146 4.52 19.87 -1.78
CA ASP A 146 4.04 21.22 -2.12
C ASP A 146 3.42 21.93 -0.91
N LYS A 147 2.82 21.17 0.01
CA LYS A 147 2.23 21.67 1.27
C LYS A 147 3.22 21.69 2.46
N GLY A 148 4.47 21.28 2.27
CA GLY A 148 5.46 21.17 3.35
C GLY A 148 5.05 20.22 4.46
N ARG A 149 4.41 19.09 4.08
CA ARG A 149 3.94 18.02 4.98
C ARG A 149 4.76 16.76 4.79
N PHE A 150 4.69 15.83 5.75
CA PHE A 150 5.37 14.55 5.63
C PHE A 150 4.53 13.51 4.89
N ALA A 151 5.22 12.63 4.19
CA ALA A 151 4.63 11.48 3.52
C ALA A 151 5.35 10.19 3.84
N ILE A 152 4.63 9.08 3.77
CA ILE A 152 5.15 7.71 3.89
C ILE A 152 4.90 6.99 2.57
N GLY A 153 5.96 6.40 2.03
CA GLY A 153 5.93 5.60 0.81
C GLY A 153 5.51 4.15 1.05
N VAL A 154 5.31 3.40 -0.02
CA VAL A 154 4.82 2.02 0.01
C VAL A 154 5.55 1.12 -0.99
N ASP A 155 5.57 -0.18 -0.70
CA ASP A 155 6.10 -1.29 -1.48
C ASP A 155 7.62 -1.26 -1.68
N SER A 156 8.18 -0.17 -2.16
CA SER A 156 9.63 0.03 -2.33
C SER A 156 10.12 1.23 -1.53
N ASN A 157 11.43 1.37 -1.39
CA ASN A 157 12.01 2.57 -0.80
C ASN A 157 11.81 3.77 -1.73
N GLN A 158 10.84 4.62 -1.42
CA GLN A 158 10.47 5.83 -2.15
C GLN A 158 11.08 7.11 -1.55
N ASN A 159 11.97 7.00 -0.56
CA ASN A 159 12.52 8.16 0.15
C ASN A 159 13.29 9.12 -0.77
N HIS A 160 13.82 8.61 -1.89
CA HIS A 160 14.52 9.40 -2.90
C HIS A 160 13.63 10.34 -3.73
N LEU A 161 12.31 10.09 -3.79
CA LEU A 161 11.39 10.87 -4.63
C LEU A 161 11.28 12.32 -4.15
N HIS A 162 11.19 12.53 -2.84
CA HIS A 162 11.06 13.88 -2.25
C HIS A 162 11.87 13.95 -0.95
N PRO A 163 13.20 14.14 -1.02
CA PRO A 163 14.04 14.28 0.17
C PRO A 163 13.54 15.42 1.08
N GLY A 164 13.48 15.16 2.38
CA GLY A 164 12.95 16.10 3.37
C GLY A 164 11.42 16.05 3.56
N THR A 165 10.67 15.50 2.60
CA THR A 165 9.23 15.26 2.69
C THR A 165 8.94 13.81 3.11
N MET A 166 9.70 12.87 2.57
CA MET A 166 9.51 11.45 2.89
C MET A 166 10.01 11.14 4.29
N LEU A 167 9.10 10.76 5.18
CA LEU A 167 9.44 10.33 6.53
C LEU A 167 10.10 8.95 6.52
N THR A 168 9.49 8.03 5.80
CA THR A 168 9.95 6.65 5.61
C THR A 168 9.17 5.99 4.46
N SER A 169 9.46 4.71 4.21
CA SER A 169 8.68 3.87 3.29
C SER A 169 8.38 2.53 3.94
N MET A 170 7.14 2.08 3.87
CA MET A 170 6.74 0.71 4.23
C MET A 170 7.15 -0.22 3.09
N VAL A 171 8.27 -0.89 3.24
CA VAL A 171 8.87 -1.72 2.19
C VAL A 171 8.26 -3.13 2.21
N LYS A 172 7.92 -3.63 1.05
CA LYS A 172 7.49 -5.01 0.81
C LYS A 172 8.55 -5.74 0.00
N HIS A 173 9.21 -6.72 0.59
CA HIS A 173 10.30 -7.47 -0.04
C HIS A 173 9.78 -8.50 -1.05
N VAL A 174 9.21 -8.02 -2.15
CA VAL A 174 8.76 -8.86 -3.27
C VAL A 174 9.94 -9.57 -3.93
N ASP A 175 11.08 -8.92 -4.03
CA ASP A 175 12.36 -9.45 -4.51
C ASP A 175 12.75 -10.73 -3.74
N THR A 176 12.77 -10.67 -2.42
CA THR A 176 13.08 -11.82 -1.56
C THR A 176 12.05 -12.94 -1.74
N ALA A 177 10.75 -12.59 -1.78
CA ALA A 177 9.69 -13.59 -1.97
C ALA A 177 9.80 -14.32 -3.32
N LEU A 178 10.16 -13.60 -4.39
CA LEU A 178 10.42 -14.19 -5.70
C LEU A 178 11.66 -15.06 -5.70
N TYR A 179 12.75 -14.59 -5.09
CA TYR A 179 13.99 -15.36 -4.98
C TYR A 179 13.80 -16.68 -4.24
N GLU A 180 13.08 -16.69 -3.12
CA GLU A 180 12.76 -17.92 -2.39
C GLU A 180 11.85 -18.85 -3.21
N ALA A 181 10.90 -18.32 -3.97
CA ALA A 181 10.07 -19.12 -4.86
C ALA A 181 10.85 -19.77 -6.02
N PHE A 182 11.97 -19.19 -6.44
CA PHE A 182 12.85 -19.81 -7.44
C PHE A 182 13.64 -21.01 -6.92
N LYS A 183 13.91 -21.06 -5.61
CA LYS A 183 14.67 -22.16 -4.99
C LYS A 183 13.86 -23.43 -4.77
N MET A 184 12.55 -23.36 -4.86
CA MET A 184 11.61 -24.48 -4.65
C MET A 184 11.28 -25.20 -5.95
#